data_8c92f8e2cf15c706965932b97a02fdb7
#
_entry.id   8c92f8e2cf15c706965932b97a02fdb7
#
_cell.length_a   1.000
_cell.length_b   1.000
_cell.length_c   1.000
_cell.angle_alpha   90.00
_cell.angle_beta   90.00
_cell.angle_gamma   90.00
#
_symmetry.space_group_name_H-M   'P 1'
#
loop_
_entity.id
_entity.type
_entity.pdbx_description
1 polymer ?
#
loop_
_entity_poly.entity_id
_entity_poly.type
_entity_poly.pdbx_seq_one_letter_code
_entity_poly.pdbx_strand_id
1 'polypeptide(L)'
;MDSKTVPIDIVVAWVDGADPILHKKRISYLNLDNGAHPGASATRFHSLNEVHFCVLSILKFAPFVRNIFVVTDQQDPKIHDTIKEYFPSRISDIRIVDHTEIFEGFESYLPTFNSICISNMLWRIKGLSDQFVYFNDDIFLTRPLNPEDWFKNGRPVLRGKWVLPPYERLLWDEIKAGFQKLFLKQKKERVSSFQVNQWNAARRLGFKYRYFRSAHTPLALNRQTLKAFFEAYPYILKENIKHRFRNYEQFNTVALANHLEYNIGNRNFASSQAVYMQPHNRGDGYVNRKFMECEHDKNILFLCVQSLDLATKIDQEYVLKRMNELLETQL
;
A
#
# COMPACT_ATOMS: atom_id res chain seq x y z
N MET A 1 -14.13 15.07 31.48
CA MET A 1 -12.77 14.99 30.87
C MET A 1 -12.98 14.85 29.39
N ASP A 2 -12.77 15.93 28.65
CA ASP A 2 -12.81 15.87 27.17
C ASP A 2 -11.72 14.92 26.71
N SER A 3 -12.11 13.77 26.23
CA SER A 3 -11.17 12.86 25.56
C SER A 3 -10.71 13.58 24.30
N LYS A 4 -9.52 14.19 24.33
CA LYS A 4 -8.90 14.72 23.10
C LYS A 4 -8.88 13.59 22.10
N THR A 5 -9.73 13.68 21.09
CA THR A 5 -9.73 12.72 19.97
C THR A 5 -8.34 12.75 19.33
N VAL A 6 -7.71 11.58 19.26
CA VAL A 6 -6.40 11.45 18.59
C VAL A 6 -6.62 11.77 17.11
N PRO A 7 -5.87 12.71 16.52
CA PRO A 7 -6.05 13.05 15.12
C PRO A 7 -5.68 11.88 14.22
N ILE A 8 -6.33 11.78 13.07
CA ILE A 8 -6.04 10.77 12.06
C ILE A 8 -5.24 11.42 10.94
N ASP A 9 -4.08 10.85 10.63
CA ASP A 9 -3.27 11.23 9.48
C ASP A 9 -3.36 10.18 8.38
N ILE A 10 -3.04 10.59 7.14
CA ILE A 10 -2.93 9.70 6.00
C ILE A 10 -1.48 9.62 5.56
N VAL A 11 -1.06 8.45 5.12
CA VAL A 11 0.23 8.23 4.44
C VAL A 11 -0.04 7.57 3.10
N VAL A 12 0.34 8.23 2.02
CA VAL A 12 0.26 7.72 0.66
C VAL A 12 1.67 7.40 0.18
N ALA A 13 1.94 6.16 -0.19
CA ALA A 13 3.22 5.80 -0.81
C ALA A 13 3.10 5.93 -2.33
N TRP A 14 4.00 6.72 -2.93
CA TRP A 14 3.99 7.00 -4.35
C TRP A 14 5.40 7.15 -4.93
N VAL A 15 5.58 6.67 -6.14
CA VAL A 15 6.75 6.96 -6.99
C VAL A 15 6.31 6.99 -8.45
N ASP A 16 6.87 7.95 -9.21
CA ASP A 16 6.78 7.93 -10.66
C ASP A 16 7.91 7.05 -11.23
N GLY A 17 7.54 5.87 -11.68
CA GLY A 17 8.51 4.96 -12.29
C GLY A 17 8.86 5.28 -13.72
N ALA A 18 8.18 6.22 -14.36
CA ALA A 18 8.54 6.79 -15.66
C ALA A 18 9.67 7.84 -15.52
N ASP A 19 9.94 8.33 -14.30
CA ASP A 19 11.04 9.26 -14.04
C ASP A 19 12.38 8.65 -14.50
N PRO A 20 13.12 9.33 -15.42
CA PRO A 20 14.36 8.79 -15.96
C PRO A 20 15.45 8.58 -14.90
N ILE A 21 15.47 9.40 -13.84
CA ILE A 21 16.45 9.30 -12.75
C ILE A 21 16.17 8.05 -11.93
N LEU A 22 14.92 7.86 -11.50
CA LEU A 22 14.51 6.67 -10.77
C LEU A 22 14.69 5.40 -11.62
N HIS A 23 14.35 5.44 -12.91
CA HIS A 23 14.53 4.34 -13.84
C HIS A 23 16.01 3.95 -13.96
N LYS A 24 16.92 4.92 -14.22
CA LYS A 24 18.36 4.70 -14.29
C LYS A 24 18.93 4.12 -13.00
N LYS A 25 18.51 4.68 -11.87
CA LYS A 25 18.87 4.23 -10.52
C LYS A 25 18.46 2.76 -10.32
N ARG A 26 17.23 2.39 -10.68
CA ARG A 26 16.72 1.02 -10.57
C ARG A 26 17.50 0.04 -11.46
N ILE A 27 17.73 0.38 -12.72
CA ILE A 27 18.46 -0.48 -13.68
C ILE A 27 19.90 -0.73 -13.21
N SER A 28 20.59 0.27 -12.65
CA SER A 28 21.95 0.07 -12.14
C SER A 28 22.03 -1.02 -11.07
N TYR A 29 21.04 -1.06 -10.17
CA TYR A 29 20.99 -2.10 -9.14
C TYR A 29 20.50 -3.45 -9.64
N LEU A 30 19.63 -3.50 -10.67
CA LEU A 30 19.24 -4.75 -11.32
C LEU A 30 20.41 -5.44 -12.04
N ASN A 31 21.26 -4.67 -12.69
CA ASN A 31 22.44 -5.20 -13.37
C ASN A 31 23.48 -5.77 -12.41
N LEU A 32 23.60 -5.21 -11.20
CA LEU A 32 24.45 -5.73 -10.12
C LEU A 32 23.96 -7.11 -9.62
N ASP A 33 22.65 -7.36 -9.66
CA ASP A 33 22.01 -8.59 -9.18
C ASP A 33 21.75 -9.63 -10.30
N ASN A 34 22.53 -9.61 -11.40
CA ASN A 34 22.39 -10.51 -12.58
C ASN A 34 21.02 -10.44 -13.29
N GLY A 35 20.33 -9.32 -13.24
CA GLY A 35 19.30 -8.92 -14.20
C GLY A 35 17.90 -9.52 -14.08
N ALA A 36 17.66 -10.54 -13.27
CA ALA A 36 16.39 -11.27 -13.26
C ALA A 36 15.67 -11.26 -11.91
N HIS A 37 15.26 -10.08 -11.44
CA HIS A 37 14.41 -9.97 -10.26
C HIS A 37 12.91 -10.00 -10.62
N PRO A 38 12.15 -11.02 -10.22
CA PRO A 38 10.70 -11.10 -10.48
C PRO A 38 9.90 -9.93 -9.88
N GLY A 39 10.50 -9.23 -8.89
CA GLY A 39 9.91 -8.05 -8.22
C GLY A 39 10.14 -6.73 -8.94
N ALA A 40 10.91 -6.69 -10.02
CA ALA A 40 11.40 -5.49 -10.69
C ALA A 40 10.67 -5.17 -12.01
N SER A 41 9.50 -5.75 -12.26
CA SER A 41 8.75 -5.48 -13.51
C SER A 41 8.44 -3.98 -13.64
N ALA A 42 8.67 -3.42 -14.83
CA ALA A 42 8.49 -1.99 -15.15
C ALA A 42 7.07 -1.49 -14.83
N THR A 43 6.07 -2.32 -15.08
CA THR A 43 4.63 -2.05 -14.87
C THR A 43 4.21 -1.70 -13.44
N ARG A 44 5.10 -1.85 -12.46
CA ARG A 44 4.80 -1.51 -11.06
C ARG A 44 5.09 -0.06 -10.71
N PHE A 45 5.60 0.69 -11.64
CA PHE A 45 6.15 2.01 -11.36
C PHE A 45 5.58 3.10 -12.28
N HIS A 46 4.80 2.76 -13.31
CA HIS A 46 4.13 3.76 -14.15
C HIS A 46 2.96 4.39 -13.40
N SER A 47 2.84 5.70 -13.46
CA SER A 47 1.75 6.46 -12.87
C SER A 47 1.03 7.26 -13.97
N LEU A 48 -0.30 7.27 -13.91
CA LEU A 48 -1.18 8.15 -14.70
C LEU A 48 -1.75 9.25 -13.81
N ASN A 49 -0.94 9.78 -12.89
CA ASN A 49 -1.33 10.78 -11.88
C ASN A 49 -2.39 10.28 -10.88
N GLU A 50 -2.46 8.98 -10.64
CA GLU A 50 -3.41 8.39 -9.70
C GLU A 50 -3.30 9.00 -8.30
N VAL A 51 -2.10 9.42 -7.88
CA VAL A 51 -1.87 10.08 -6.59
C VAL A 51 -2.70 11.36 -6.41
N HIS A 52 -2.97 12.11 -7.48
CA HIS A 52 -3.81 13.31 -7.43
C HIS A 52 -5.26 12.93 -7.08
N PHE A 53 -5.83 11.96 -7.79
CA PHE A 53 -7.17 11.45 -7.50
C PHE A 53 -7.25 10.82 -6.09
N CYS A 54 -6.21 10.10 -5.67
CA CYS A 54 -6.12 9.53 -4.32
C CYS A 54 -6.24 10.63 -3.27
N VAL A 55 -5.38 11.64 -3.30
CA VAL A 55 -5.35 12.73 -2.32
C VAL A 55 -6.64 13.57 -2.38
N LEU A 56 -7.14 13.91 -3.57
CA LEU A 56 -8.40 14.66 -3.72
C LEU A 56 -9.59 13.87 -3.16
N SER A 57 -9.64 12.56 -3.38
CA SER A 57 -10.70 11.71 -2.81
C SER A 57 -10.68 11.73 -1.28
N ILE A 58 -9.49 11.74 -0.68
CA ILE A 58 -9.32 11.83 0.78
C ILE A 58 -9.80 13.18 1.27
N LEU A 59 -9.39 14.28 0.64
CA LEU A 59 -9.81 15.63 1.02
C LEU A 59 -11.31 15.84 0.89
N LYS A 60 -11.93 15.29 -0.17
CA LYS A 60 -13.37 15.38 -0.41
C LYS A 60 -14.18 14.54 0.57
N PHE A 61 -13.81 13.30 0.79
CA PHE A 61 -14.65 12.31 1.48
C PHE A 61 -14.24 12.01 2.93
N ALA A 62 -13.06 12.48 3.37
CA ALA A 62 -12.58 12.36 4.74
C ALA A 62 -12.04 13.70 5.28
N PRO A 63 -12.87 14.77 5.35
CA PRO A 63 -12.43 16.12 5.73
C PRO A 63 -11.89 16.21 7.16
N PHE A 64 -12.16 15.22 8.02
CA PHE A 64 -11.66 15.12 9.38
C PHE A 64 -10.17 14.73 9.48
N VAL A 65 -9.54 14.30 8.37
CA VAL A 65 -8.11 13.99 8.32
C VAL A 65 -7.29 15.23 8.61
N ARG A 66 -6.30 15.10 9.51
CA ARG A 66 -5.44 16.22 9.89
C ARG A 66 -4.41 16.52 8.80
N ASN A 67 -3.51 15.56 8.54
CA ASN A 67 -2.43 15.72 7.56
C ASN A 67 -2.39 14.55 6.57
N ILE A 68 -1.89 14.83 5.37
CA ILE A 68 -1.60 13.80 4.35
C ILE A 68 -0.11 13.86 4.02
N PHE A 69 0.59 12.76 4.24
CA PHE A 69 2.01 12.59 3.94
C PHE A 69 2.16 11.76 2.66
N VAL A 70 2.71 12.36 1.61
CA VAL A 70 3.04 11.64 0.37
C VAL A 70 4.50 11.23 0.42
N VAL A 71 4.74 9.92 0.53
CA VAL A 71 6.09 9.34 0.69
C VAL A 71 6.65 8.94 -0.66
N THR A 72 7.85 9.43 -1.00
CA THR A 72 8.45 9.28 -2.33
C THR A 72 9.97 9.17 -2.28
N ASP A 73 10.63 8.86 -3.42
CA ASP A 73 12.09 8.77 -3.59
C ASP A 73 12.61 10.01 -4.35
N GLN A 74 12.82 11.13 -3.67
CA GLN A 74 13.37 12.37 -4.23
C GLN A 74 12.57 12.92 -5.42
N GLN A 75 11.26 12.70 -5.44
CA GLN A 75 10.37 13.14 -6.50
C GLN A 75 9.36 14.16 -5.97
N ASP A 76 8.82 14.98 -6.85
CA ASP A 76 7.73 15.90 -6.55
C ASP A 76 6.51 15.53 -7.39
N PRO A 77 5.42 15.03 -6.76
CA PRO A 77 4.20 14.66 -7.48
C PRO A 77 3.41 15.85 -8.01
N LYS A 78 3.87 17.10 -7.81
CA LYS A 78 3.16 18.35 -8.17
C LYS A 78 1.77 18.49 -7.52
N ILE A 79 1.55 17.77 -6.44
CA ILE A 79 0.26 17.69 -5.79
C ILE A 79 -0.21 19.03 -5.21
N HIS A 80 0.72 19.89 -4.78
CA HIS A 80 0.38 21.19 -4.22
C HIS A 80 -0.34 22.10 -5.21
N ASP A 81 -0.02 22.03 -6.50
CA ASP A 81 -0.69 22.84 -7.53
C ASP A 81 -2.16 22.41 -7.64
N THR A 82 -2.40 21.09 -7.69
CA THR A 82 -3.76 20.53 -7.71
C THR A 82 -4.55 20.87 -6.44
N ILE A 83 -3.92 20.76 -5.26
CA ILE A 83 -4.60 21.11 -4.01
C ILE A 83 -4.92 22.61 -3.96
N LYS A 84 -4.04 23.46 -4.45
CA LYS A 84 -4.28 24.90 -4.53
C LYS A 84 -5.52 25.23 -5.36
N GLU A 85 -5.76 24.46 -6.41
CA GLU A 85 -6.91 24.64 -7.29
C GLU A 85 -8.22 24.17 -6.64
N TYR A 86 -8.26 22.95 -6.07
CA TYR A 86 -9.51 22.32 -5.62
C TYR A 86 -9.76 22.44 -4.11
N PHE A 87 -8.71 22.51 -3.28
CA PHE A 87 -8.79 22.57 -1.82
C PHE A 87 -7.78 23.56 -1.22
N PRO A 88 -7.80 24.85 -1.59
CA PRO A 88 -6.77 25.83 -1.22
C PRO A 88 -6.54 25.96 0.29
N SER A 89 -7.56 25.80 1.11
CA SER A 89 -7.45 25.84 2.57
C SER A 89 -6.70 24.65 3.19
N ARG A 90 -6.44 23.59 2.41
CA ARG A 90 -5.83 22.34 2.88
C ARG A 90 -4.38 22.17 2.40
N ILE A 91 -3.79 23.18 1.74
CA ILE A 91 -2.40 23.10 1.22
C ILE A 91 -1.40 22.81 2.36
N SER A 92 -1.55 23.46 3.51
CA SER A 92 -0.67 23.28 4.66
C SER A 92 -0.70 21.89 5.28
N ASP A 93 -1.74 21.12 4.99
CA ASP A 93 -1.96 19.79 5.53
C ASP A 93 -1.27 18.69 4.70
N ILE A 94 -0.73 19.08 3.54
CA ILE A 94 -0.04 18.14 2.63
C ILE A 94 1.47 18.28 2.79
N ARG A 95 2.14 17.16 3.04
CA ARG A 95 3.59 17.14 3.17
C ARG A 95 4.20 16.03 2.31
N ILE A 96 5.18 16.40 1.50
CA ILE A 96 6.01 15.44 0.78
C ILE A 96 7.10 14.95 1.74
N VAL A 97 7.25 13.62 1.84
CA VAL A 97 8.23 12.95 2.72
C VAL A 97 9.16 12.13 1.88
N ASP A 98 10.44 12.43 1.94
CA ASP A 98 11.45 11.64 1.23
C ASP A 98 11.79 10.34 1.97
N HIS A 99 12.16 9.30 1.22
CA HIS A 99 12.62 8.03 1.80
C HIS A 99 13.76 8.21 2.80
N THR A 100 14.66 9.18 2.60
CA THR A 100 15.78 9.45 3.50
C THR A 100 15.31 9.83 4.90
N GLU A 101 14.18 10.53 5.05
CA GLU A 101 13.63 10.87 6.35
C GLU A 101 13.20 9.63 7.12
N ILE A 102 12.44 8.73 6.50
CA ILE A 102 11.94 7.54 7.19
C ILE A 102 13.03 6.49 7.40
N PHE A 103 14.11 6.54 6.60
CA PHE A 103 15.29 5.67 6.74
C PHE A 103 16.43 6.31 7.54
N GLU A 104 16.23 7.43 8.24
CA GLU A 104 17.24 8.03 9.12
C GLU A 104 17.85 6.99 10.06
N GLY A 105 19.20 6.79 10.01
CA GLY A 105 19.92 5.70 10.70
C GLY A 105 19.84 4.32 10.03
N PHE A 106 19.23 4.25 8.85
CA PHE A 106 19.11 3.06 8.00
C PHE A 106 19.47 3.36 6.52
N GLU A 107 20.24 4.41 6.27
CA GLU A 107 20.55 4.92 4.93
C GLU A 107 21.24 3.89 4.04
N SER A 108 21.98 2.95 4.62
CA SER A 108 22.64 1.86 3.88
C SER A 108 21.66 0.91 3.15
N TYR A 109 20.39 0.93 3.52
CA TYR A 109 19.32 0.17 2.84
C TYR A 109 18.71 0.91 1.66
N LEU A 110 19.05 2.19 1.46
CA LEU A 110 18.63 2.99 0.30
C LEU A 110 19.64 2.86 -0.87
N PRO A 111 19.21 3.06 -2.11
CA PRO A 111 17.83 3.16 -2.52
C PRO A 111 17.09 1.82 -2.40
N THR A 112 15.78 1.88 -2.21
CA THR A 112 14.92 0.69 -2.24
C THR A 112 13.79 0.87 -3.25
N PHE A 113 13.57 -0.16 -4.07
CA PHE A 113 12.49 -0.23 -5.07
C PHE A 113 11.38 -1.18 -4.61
N ASN A 114 11.17 -1.23 -3.29
CA ASN A 114 10.40 -2.26 -2.63
C ASN A 114 9.40 -1.64 -1.66
N SER A 115 8.13 -1.60 -2.04
CA SER A 115 7.06 -1.04 -1.22
C SER A 115 6.91 -1.73 0.16
N ILE A 116 7.37 -2.98 0.31
CA ILE A 116 7.39 -3.65 1.61
C ILE A 116 8.42 -2.97 2.52
N CYS A 117 9.61 -2.63 2.01
CA CYS A 117 10.62 -1.91 2.79
C CYS A 117 10.09 -0.54 3.20
N ILE A 118 9.50 0.21 2.26
CA ILE A 118 8.92 1.53 2.53
C ILE A 118 7.85 1.42 3.62
N SER A 119 6.87 0.52 3.48
CA SER A 119 5.77 0.39 4.43
C SER A 119 6.23 0.00 5.84
N ASN A 120 7.37 -0.68 5.99
CA ASN A 120 7.96 -0.98 7.30
C ASN A 120 8.56 0.25 8.01
N MET A 121 8.79 1.35 7.30
CA MET A 121 9.42 2.55 7.83
C MET A 121 8.45 3.72 8.04
N LEU A 122 7.21 3.64 7.54
CA LEU A 122 6.22 4.74 7.57
C LEU A 122 5.91 5.26 8.98
N TRP A 123 5.93 4.40 9.99
CA TRP A 123 5.69 4.80 11.39
C TRP A 123 6.75 5.79 11.92
N ARG A 124 7.86 5.99 11.20
CA ARG A 124 8.97 6.88 11.55
C ARG A 124 8.82 8.30 11.01
N ILE A 125 7.81 8.58 10.19
CA ILE A 125 7.54 9.93 9.67
C ILE A 125 7.45 10.92 10.84
N LYS A 126 8.22 11.99 10.77
CA LYS A 126 8.25 13.05 11.80
C LYS A 126 6.89 13.78 11.83
N GLY A 127 6.28 13.89 13.00
CA GLY A 127 4.97 14.54 13.17
C GLY A 127 3.75 13.68 12.86
N LEU A 128 3.93 12.42 12.42
CA LEU A 128 2.84 11.48 12.19
C LEU A 128 2.07 11.18 13.47
N SER A 129 0.73 11.20 13.38
CA SER A 129 -0.15 10.79 14.48
C SER A 129 0.01 9.32 14.86
N ASP A 130 -0.40 8.98 16.08
CA ASP A 130 -0.48 7.58 16.50
C ASP A 130 -1.55 6.80 15.74
N GLN A 131 -2.59 7.48 15.27
CA GLN A 131 -3.60 6.94 14.37
C GLN A 131 -3.31 7.41 12.94
N PHE A 132 -2.96 6.50 12.05
CA PHE A 132 -2.77 6.84 10.65
C PHE A 132 -3.32 5.76 9.73
N VAL A 133 -3.65 6.16 8.51
CA VAL A 133 -4.15 5.23 7.48
C VAL A 133 -3.17 5.21 6.32
N TYR A 134 -2.72 4.02 5.96
CA TYR A 134 -1.83 3.80 4.83
C TYR A 134 -2.63 3.55 3.55
N PHE A 135 -2.30 4.29 2.52
CA PHE A 135 -2.83 4.17 1.16
C PHE A 135 -1.71 3.81 0.18
N ASN A 136 -2.05 3.00 -0.82
CA ASN A 136 -1.36 3.06 -2.10
C ASN A 136 -2.03 4.15 -2.95
N ASP A 137 -1.31 4.68 -3.92
CA ASP A 137 -1.76 5.74 -4.84
C ASP A 137 -2.89 5.31 -5.78
N ASP A 138 -3.08 3.99 -5.95
CA ASP A 138 -4.14 3.36 -6.75
C ASP A 138 -5.46 3.10 -5.99
N ILE A 139 -5.60 3.66 -4.77
CA ILE A 139 -6.79 3.49 -3.92
C ILE A 139 -7.49 4.82 -3.69
N PHE A 140 -8.79 4.85 -3.92
CA PHE A 140 -9.62 6.06 -3.85
C PHE A 140 -10.81 5.86 -2.90
N LEU A 141 -11.22 6.95 -2.24
CA LEU A 141 -12.49 7.00 -1.54
C LEU A 141 -13.62 7.28 -2.56
N THR A 142 -14.76 6.61 -2.39
CA THR A 142 -15.90 6.76 -3.32
C THR A 142 -17.07 7.51 -2.71
N ARG A 143 -17.04 7.75 -1.38
CA ARG A 143 -18.10 8.45 -0.64
C ARG A 143 -17.60 8.92 0.73
N PRO A 144 -18.36 9.81 1.42
CA PRO A 144 -18.02 10.31 2.74
C PRO A 144 -17.80 9.19 3.76
N LEU A 145 -16.74 9.33 4.55
CA LEU A 145 -16.37 8.47 5.67
C LEU A 145 -16.51 9.22 6.99
N ASN A 146 -16.60 8.43 8.07
CA ASN A 146 -16.47 8.90 9.43
C ASN A 146 -15.17 8.39 10.05
N PRO A 147 -14.62 9.02 11.10
CA PRO A 147 -13.43 8.53 11.80
C PRO A 147 -13.56 7.07 12.25
N GLU A 148 -14.75 6.62 12.62
CA GLU A 148 -15.07 5.27 13.08
C GLU A 148 -14.94 4.21 11.98
N ASP A 149 -14.92 4.61 10.71
CA ASP A 149 -14.63 3.68 9.62
C ASP A 149 -13.19 3.21 9.65
N TRP A 150 -12.28 3.98 10.25
CA TRP A 150 -10.87 3.61 10.40
C TRP A 150 -10.46 3.28 11.83
N PHE A 151 -11.02 3.98 12.84
CA PHE A 151 -10.66 3.77 14.23
C PHE A 151 -11.90 3.72 15.14
N LYS A 152 -12.05 2.61 15.88
CA LYS A 152 -13.10 2.44 16.88
C LYS A 152 -12.49 2.29 18.27
N ASN A 153 -12.92 3.13 19.20
CA ASN A 153 -12.40 3.14 20.58
C ASN A 153 -10.87 3.28 20.61
N GLY A 154 -10.32 4.15 19.76
CA GLY A 154 -8.87 4.40 19.65
C GLY A 154 -8.06 3.29 18.98
N ARG A 155 -8.70 2.23 18.47
CA ARG A 155 -8.04 1.09 17.82
C ARG A 155 -8.39 0.98 16.35
N PRO A 156 -7.45 0.54 15.49
CA PRO A 156 -7.70 0.40 14.06
C PRO A 156 -8.81 -0.60 13.74
N VAL A 157 -9.58 -0.32 12.70
CA VAL A 157 -10.53 -1.25 12.09
C VAL A 157 -9.77 -2.15 11.13
N LEU A 158 -9.78 -3.44 11.43
CA LEU A 158 -9.05 -4.47 10.69
C LEU A 158 -9.91 -4.96 9.52
N ARG A 159 -9.55 -4.54 8.28
CA ARG A 159 -10.30 -4.94 7.08
C ARG A 159 -9.69 -6.17 6.43
N GLY A 160 -10.48 -7.24 6.35
CA GLY A 160 -10.02 -8.50 5.79
C GLY A 160 -10.81 -9.68 6.30
N LYS A 161 -10.20 -10.86 6.23
CA LYS A 161 -10.83 -12.10 6.71
C LYS A 161 -9.81 -13.12 7.18
N TRP A 162 -10.22 -13.95 8.11
CA TRP A 162 -9.43 -15.11 8.52
C TRP A 162 -9.45 -16.19 7.44
N VAL A 163 -8.28 -16.69 7.07
CA VAL A 163 -8.10 -17.73 6.04
C VAL A 163 -7.07 -18.75 6.50
N LEU A 164 -7.12 -19.93 5.87
CA LEU A 164 -6.07 -20.94 6.04
C LEU A 164 -4.77 -20.48 5.38
N PRO A 165 -3.61 -20.94 5.86
CA PRO A 165 -2.33 -20.69 5.21
C PRO A 165 -2.35 -21.14 3.74
N PRO A 166 -1.59 -20.47 2.86
CA PRO A 166 -1.57 -20.79 1.44
C PRO A 166 -0.73 -22.06 1.14
N TYR A 167 -1.09 -23.20 1.77
CA TYR A 167 -0.35 -24.46 1.71
C TYR A 167 -0.13 -24.95 0.29
N GLU A 168 -1.16 -24.90 -0.56
CA GLU A 168 -1.05 -25.31 -1.96
C GLU A 168 0.04 -24.54 -2.69
N ARG A 169 0.06 -23.21 -2.50
CA ARG A 169 1.06 -22.34 -3.10
C ARG A 169 2.45 -22.62 -2.55
N LEU A 170 2.57 -22.80 -1.23
CA LEU A 170 3.83 -23.12 -0.58
C LEU A 170 4.39 -24.45 -1.11
N LEU A 171 3.56 -25.46 -1.24
CA LEU A 171 3.92 -26.78 -1.79
C LEU A 171 4.36 -26.66 -3.26
N TRP A 172 3.59 -25.92 -4.09
CA TRP A 172 3.96 -25.68 -5.48
C TRP A 172 5.28 -24.93 -5.62
N ASP A 173 5.53 -23.94 -4.76
CA ASP A 173 6.78 -23.18 -4.78
C ASP A 173 7.97 -24.09 -4.34
N GLU A 174 7.77 -25.01 -3.42
CA GLU A 174 8.76 -26.02 -3.02
C GLU A 174 9.04 -27.04 -4.15
N ILE A 175 7.99 -27.57 -4.77
CA ILE A 175 8.12 -28.48 -5.92
C ILE A 175 8.87 -27.80 -7.06
N LYS A 176 8.50 -26.56 -7.43
CA LYS A 176 9.21 -25.79 -8.46
C LYS A 176 10.67 -25.56 -8.12
N ALA A 177 10.96 -25.20 -6.86
CA ALA A 177 12.33 -24.99 -6.40
C ALA A 177 13.15 -26.29 -6.45
N GLY A 178 12.54 -27.43 -6.10
CA GLY A 178 13.17 -28.76 -6.22
C GLY A 178 13.48 -29.12 -7.65
N PHE A 179 12.52 -28.97 -8.57
CA PHE A 179 12.73 -29.19 -10.02
C PHE A 179 13.81 -28.27 -10.61
N GLN A 180 13.79 -26.99 -10.24
CA GLN A 180 14.80 -26.04 -10.71
C GLN A 180 16.22 -26.37 -10.23
N LYS A 181 16.34 -26.84 -8.99
CA LYS A 181 17.61 -27.29 -8.42
C LYS A 181 18.14 -28.54 -9.14
N LEU A 182 17.24 -29.42 -9.60
CA LEU A 182 17.61 -30.69 -10.24
C LEU A 182 17.97 -30.52 -11.73
N PHE A 183 17.23 -29.64 -12.45
CA PHE A 183 17.30 -29.53 -13.91
C PHE A 183 17.90 -28.21 -14.44
N LEU A 184 17.87 -27.14 -13.67
CA LEU A 184 18.40 -25.85 -14.06
C LEU A 184 19.54 -25.49 -13.10
N LYS A 185 20.77 -25.51 -13.57
CA LYS A 185 21.96 -25.10 -12.79
C LYS A 185 21.90 -23.65 -12.25
N GLN A 186 20.82 -22.93 -12.47
CA GLN A 186 20.57 -21.58 -11.99
C GLN A 186 19.52 -21.57 -10.89
N LYS A 187 19.85 -20.97 -9.77
CA LYS A 187 18.93 -20.72 -8.65
C LYS A 187 18.00 -19.55 -9.02
N LYS A 188 16.84 -19.85 -9.58
CA LYS A 188 15.85 -18.82 -9.87
C LYS A 188 15.20 -18.38 -8.55
N GLU A 189 15.23 -17.09 -8.27
CA GLU A 189 14.61 -16.57 -7.05
C GLU A 189 13.09 -16.84 -7.01
N ARG A 190 12.59 -17.16 -5.81
CA ARG A 190 11.15 -17.37 -5.59
C ARG A 190 10.41 -16.05 -5.76
N VAL A 191 9.30 -16.08 -6.49
CA VAL A 191 8.46 -14.89 -6.70
C VAL A 191 7.75 -14.50 -5.41
N SER A 192 7.98 -13.27 -4.97
CA SER A 192 7.25 -12.68 -3.85
C SER A 192 5.75 -12.60 -4.16
N SER A 193 4.93 -13.01 -3.19
CA SER A 193 3.47 -13.06 -3.31
C SER A 193 2.83 -12.32 -2.14
N PHE A 194 1.81 -11.52 -2.44
CA PHE A 194 1.06 -10.79 -1.42
C PHE A 194 0.49 -11.72 -0.33
N GLN A 195 0.00 -12.90 -0.70
CA GLN A 195 -0.52 -13.88 0.26
C GLN A 195 0.59 -14.48 1.13
N VAL A 196 1.71 -14.85 0.52
CA VAL A 196 2.87 -15.43 1.24
C VAL A 196 3.49 -14.41 2.18
N ASN A 197 3.65 -13.16 1.75
CA ASN A 197 4.20 -12.11 2.62
C ASN A 197 3.27 -11.80 3.82
N GLN A 198 1.95 -11.90 3.66
CA GLN A 198 1.02 -11.78 4.79
C GLN A 198 1.10 -12.99 5.73
N TRP A 199 1.20 -14.20 5.18
CA TRP A 199 1.42 -15.40 5.95
C TRP A 199 2.74 -15.37 6.72
N ASN A 200 3.81 -14.88 6.10
CA ASN A 200 5.10 -14.69 6.77
C ASN A 200 4.99 -13.77 7.98
N ALA A 201 4.19 -12.69 7.91
CA ALA A 201 3.90 -11.83 9.06
C ALA A 201 3.22 -12.58 10.20
N ALA A 202 2.18 -13.33 9.89
CA ALA A 202 1.43 -14.12 10.87
C ALA A 202 2.32 -15.18 11.56
N ARG A 203 3.13 -15.90 10.79
CA ARG A 203 4.06 -16.92 11.31
C ARG A 203 5.06 -16.34 12.30
N ARG A 204 5.56 -15.14 12.06
CA ARG A 204 6.49 -14.46 12.99
C ARG A 204 5.89 -14.20 14.37
N LEU A 205 4.57 -14.08 14.43
CA LEU A 205 3.81 -13.90 15.67
C LEU A 205 3.21 -15.21 16.23
N GLY A 206 3.64 -16.38 15.73
CA GLY A 206 3.25 -17.68 16.22
C GLY A 206 1.93 -18.24 15.68
N PHE A 207 1.30 -17.59 14.70
CA PHE A 207 0.10 -18.14 14.05
C PHE A 207 0.47 -19.37 13.20
N LYS A 208 -0.25 -20.48 13.36
CA LYS A 208 0.08 -21.76 12.70
C LYS A 208 -1.03 -22.26 11.76
N TYR A 209 -2.30 -22.05 12.11
CA TYR A 209 -3.42 -22.69 11.44
C TYR A 209 -4.27 -21.74 10.60
N ARG A 210 -4.23 -20.47 10.89
CA ARG A 210 -4.96 -19.44 10.16
C ARG A 210 -4.23 -18.10 10.30
N TYR A 211 -4.49 -17.19 9.35
CA TYR A 211 -4.02 -15.84 9.42
C TYR A 211 -5.08 -14.85 8.95
N PHE A 212 -5.00 -13.63 9.43
CA PHE A 212 -5.88 -12.55 8.99
C PHE A 212 -5.33 -11.97 7.69
N ARG A 213 -6.02 -12.25 6.58
CA ARG A 213 -5.68 -11.73 5.25
C ARG A 213 -6.31 -10.37 5.06
N SER A 214 -5.47 -9.33 5.07
CA SER A 214 -5.88 -7.96 4.80
C SER A 214 -6.44 -7.80 3.39
N ALA A 215 -7.46 -6.97 3.25
CA ALA A 215 -8.02 -6.59 1.97
C ALA A 215 -7.13 -5.57 1.24
N HIS A 216 -7.38 -5.33 -0.03
CA HIS A 216 -6.83 -4.22 -0.82
C HIS A 216 -7.69 -2.97 -0.61
N THR A 217 -7.44 -2.28 0.48
CA THR A 217 -8.17 -1.10 0.95
C THR A 217 -7.22 -0.16 1.64
N PRO A 218 -7.63 1.06 1.98
CA PRO A 218 -6.92 1.87 2.97
C PRO A 218 -6.81 1.12 4.29
N LEU A 219 -5.64 1.17 4.92
CA LEU A 219 -5.29 0.31 6.04
C LEU A 219 -4.97 1.15 7.27
N ALA A 220 -5.91 1.14 8.23
CA ALA A 220 -5.74 1.83 9.51
C ALA A 220 -4.66 1.14 10.35
N LEU A 221 -3.72 1.92 10.85
CA LEU A 221 -2.54 1.47 11.58
C LEU A 221 -2.35 2.30 12.85
N ASN A 222 -1.88 1.65 13.91
CA ASN A 222 -1.42 2.32 15.10
C ASN A 222 0.10 2.43 15.09
N ARG A 223 0.61 3.66 15.13
CA ARG A 223 2.04 3.96 15.10
C ARG A 223 2.78 3.35 16.28
N GLN A 224 2.19 3.42 17.49
CA GLN A 224 2.83 2.91 18.71
C GLN A 224 2.93 1.39 18.70
N THR A 225 1.93 0.68 18.13
CA THR A 225 1.98 -0.78 17.97
C THR A 225 3.18 -1.21 17.11
N LEU A 226 3.40 -0.53 15.96
CA LEU A 226 4.54 -0.80 15.09
C LEU A 226 5.86 -0.40 15.74
N LYS A 227 5.92 0.79 16.35
CA LYS A 227 7.09 1.31 17.05
C LYS A 227 7.55 0.34 18.15
N ALA A 228 6.67 -0.01 19.05
CA ALA A 228 6.98 -0.91 20.17
C ALA A 228 7.50 -2.27 19.67
N PHE A 229 6.90 -2.82 18.62
CA PHE A 229 7.36 -4.09 18.06
C PHE A 229 8.75 -3.99 17.45
N PHE A 230 9.03 -2.99 16.63
CA PHE A 230 10.33 -2.87 15.96
C PHE A 230 11.44 -2.39 16.88
N GLU A 231 11.13 -1.65 17.95
CA GLU A 231 12.09 -1.32 18.99
C GLU A 231 12.46 -2.55 19.85
N ALA A 232 11.49 -3.42 20.13
CA ALA A 232 11.73 -4.67 20.84
C ALA A 232 12.49 -5.71 19.98
N TYR A 233 12.27 -5.68 18.65
CA TYR A 233 12.84 -6.65 17.71
C TYR A 233 13.51 -5.97 16.51
N PRO A 234 14.55 -5.14 16.71
CA PRO A 234 15.17 -4.35 15.65
C PRO A 234 15.81 -5.21 14.55
N TYR A 235 16.24 -6.43 14.88
CA TYR A 235 16.75 -7.38 13.88
C TYR A 235 15.68 -7.81 12.87
N ILE A 236 14.42 -7.93 13.30
CA ILE A 236 13.29 -8.29 12.40
C ILE A 236 13.07 -7.17 11.37
N LEU A 237 13.15 -5.91 11.80
CA LEU A 237 13.07 -4.77 10.88
C LEU A 237 14.19 -4.82 9.85
N LYS A 238 15.45 -4.94 10.31
CA LYS A 238 16.65 -4.98 9.45
C LYS A 238 16.57 -6.10 8.42
N GLU A 239 16.18 -7.31 8.83
CA GLU A 239 16.00 -8.45 7.94
C GLU A 239 14.92 -8.20 6.88
N ASN A 240 13.87 -7.46 7.20
CA ASN A 240 12.79 -7.19 6.27
C ASN A 240 13.10 -6.07 5.28
N ILE A 241 13.87 -5.05 5.68
CA ILE A 241 14.19 -3.89 4.83
C ILE A 241 15.48 -4.04 4.01
N LYS A 242 16.27 -5.10 4.23
CA LYS A 242 17.54 -5.32 3.49
C LYS A 242 17.38 -5.60 2.00
N HIS A 243 16.17 -5.93 1.56
CA HIS A 243 15.88 -6.35 0.20
C HIS A 243 15.48 -5.15 -0.67
N ARG A 244 16.38 -4.73 -1.57
CA ARG A 244 16.12 -3.60 -2.51
C ARG A 244 14.93 -3.85 -3.43
N PHE A 245 14.69 -5.11 -3.79
CA PHE A 245 13.56 -5.60 -4.56
C PHE A 245 12.73 -6.58 -3.72
N ARG A 246 11.46 -6.79 -4.07
CA ARG A 246 10.58 -7.69 -3.32
C ARG A 246 11.15 -9.11 -3.26
N ASN A 247 11.27 -9.63 -2.04
CA ASN A 247 11.77 -10.96 -1.76
C ASN A 247 10.68 -11.84 -1.15
N TYR A 248 10.74 -13.14 -1.42
CA TYR A 248 9.80 -14.14 -0.92
C TYR A 248 9.78 -14.25 0.61
N GLU A 249 10.91 -14.02 1.25
CA GLU A 249 11.07 -14.16 2.71
C GLU A 249 10.49 -12.98 3.49
N GLN A 250 10.22 -11.87 2.82
CA GLN A 250 9.69 -10.67 3.46
C GLN A 250 8.28 -10.90 4.00
N PHE A 251 7.95 -10.15 5.02
CA PHE A 251 6.60 -10.06 5.56
C PHE A 251 5.95 -8.71 5.24
N ASN A 252 4.63 -8.72 5.13
CA ASN A 252 3.83 -7.51 4.91
C ASN A 252 3.59 -6.79 6.24
N THR A 253 3.91 -5.49 6.29
CA THR A 253 3.80 -4.64 7.49
C THR A 253 2.39 -4.55 8.03
N VAL A 254 1.41 -4.39 7.14
CA VAL A 254 -0.01 -4.28 7.55
C VAL A 254 -0.49 -5.58 8.16
N ALA A 255 -0.14 -6.71 7.54
CA ALA A 255 -0.49 -8.01 8.12
C ALA A 255 0.17 -8.20 9.49
N LEU A 256 1.43 -7.74 9.65
CA LEU A 256 2.09 -7.74 10.96
C LEU A 256 1.28 -6.90 11.97
N ALA A 257 0.96 -5.65 11.61
CA ALA A 257 0.20 -4.75 12.47
C ALA A 257 -1.17 -5.33 12.87
N ASN A 258 -1.92 -5.88 11.91
CA ASN A 258 -3.23 -6.50 12.18
C ASN A 258 -3.13 -7.67 13.17
N HIS A 259 -2.09 -8.51 13.05
CA HIS A 259 -1.91 -9.62 13.99
C HIS A 259 -1.42 -9.15 15.36
N LEU A 260 -0.61 -8.10 15.43
CA LEU A 260 -0.23 -7.45 16.70
C LEU A 260 -1.46 -6.86 17.40
N GLU A 261 -2.28 -6.12 16.67
CA GLU A 261 -3.55 -5.58 17.20
C GLU A 261 -4.48 -6.69 17.69
N TYR A 262 -4.61 -7.79 16.94
CA TYR A 262 -5.38 -8.95 17.37
C TYR A 262 -4.84 -9.55 18.68
N ASN A 263 -3.52 -9.67 18.83
CA ASN A 263 -2.90 -10.24 20.03
C ASN A 263 -3.13 -9.38 21.27
N ILE A 264 -3.22 -8.07 21.13
CA ILE A 264 -3.56 -7.16 22.24
C ILE A 264 -5.07 -6.96 22.45
N GLY A 265 -5.89 -7.84 21.84
CA GLY A 265 -7.34 -7.89 22.05
C GLY A 265 -8.19 -7.00 21.16
N ASN A 266 -7.63 -6.40 20.09
CA ASN A 266 -8.45 -5.69 19.11
C ASN A 266 -9.33 -6.68 18.32
N ARG A 267 -10.64 -6.37 18.27
CA ARG A 267 -11.66 -7.18 17.57
C ARG A 267 -12.52 -6.34 16.62
N ASN A 268 -12.08 -5.14 16.26
CA ASN A 268 -12.75 -4.25 15.32
C ASN A 268 -12.59 -4.76 13.89
N PHE A 269 -13.27 -5.84 13.53
CA PHE A 269 -13.21 -6.39 12.17
C PHE A 269 -14.24 -5.73 11.27
N ALA A 270 -13.87 -5.53 9.99
CA ALA A 270 -14.78 -5.13 8.93
C ALA A 270 -14.49 -5.90 7.64
N SER A 271 -15.50 -5.98 6.76
CA SER A 271 -15.32 -6.47 5.38
C SER A 271 -14.44 -5.49 4.59
N SER A 272 -14.08 -5.85 3.36
CA SER A 272 -13.28 -4.96 2.50
C SER A 272 -13.98 -3.64 2.19
N GLN A 273 -15.29 -3.68 1.96
CA GLN A 273 -16.09 -2.53 1.50
C GLN A 273 -15.43 -1.83 0.28
N ALA A 274 -14.82 -2.62 -0.60
CA ALA A 274 -14.03 -2.15 -1.71
C ALA A 274 -14.37 -2.89 -2.99
N VAL A 275 -14.39 -2.14 -4.08
CA VAL A 275 -14.31 -2.70 -5.42
C VAL A 275 -12.84 -2.73 -5.83
N TYR A 276 -12.39 -3.91 -6.22
CA TYR A 276 -11.08 -4.09 -6.82
C TYR A 276 -11.23 -4.22 -8.33
N MET A 277 -10.50 -3.39 -9.06
CA MET A 277 -10.51 -3.33 -10.50
C MET A 277 -9.08 -3.48 -11.02
N GLN A 278 -8.90 -4.36 -12.02
CA GLN A 278 -7.66 -4.52 -12.76
C GLN A 278 -8.03 -4.60 -14.25
N PRO A 279 -7.99 -3.47 -14.98
CA PRO A 279 -8.51 -3.38 -16.35
C PRO A 279 -7.74 -4.22 -17.36
N HIS A 280 -6.43 -4.42 -17.12
CA HIS A 280 -5.55 -5.13 -18.05
C HIS A 280 -6.06 -6.52 -18.42
N ASN A 281 -6.10 -6.83 -19.72
CA ASN A 281 -6.56 -8.12 -20.28
C ASN A 281 -8.00 -8.52 -19.87
N ARG A 282 -8.91 -7.55 -19.75
CA ARG A 282 -10.33 -7.77 -19.47
C ARG A 282 -11.18 -7.51 -20.73
N GLY A 283 -12.32 -8.19 -20.78
CA GLY A 283 -13.28 -7.98 -21.87
C GLY A 283 -14.04 -6.66 -21.75
N ASP A 284 -14.67 -6.26 -22.86
CA ASP A 284 -15.43 -5.02 -22.96
C ASP A 284 -16.45 -4.84 -21.83
N GLY A 285 -16.61 -3.61 -21.39
CA GLY A 285 -17.52 -3.23 -20.34
C GLY A 285 -17.14 -3.67 -18.92
N TYR A 286 -15.95 -4.29 -18.71
CA TYR A 286 -15.49 -4.68 -17.38
C TYR A 286 -15.36 -3.46 -16.46
N VAL A 287 -14.70 -2.41 -16.93
CA VAL A 287 -14.48 -1.17 -16.17
C VAL A 287 -15.81 -0.52 -15.81
N ASN A 288 -16.72 -0.41 -16.77
CA ASN A 288 -18.06 0.16 -16.53
C ASN A 288 -18.81 -0.63 -15.44
N ARG A 289 -18.84 -1.97 -15.51
CA ARG A 289 -19.50 -2.80 -14.48
C ARG A 289 -18.92 -2.55 -13.09
N LYS A 290 -17.61 -2.32 -12.99
CA LYS A 290 -16.94 -2.04 -11.71
C LYS A 290 -17.31 -0.67 -11.13
N PHE A 291 -17.46 0.35 -11.96
CA PHE A 291 -17.97 1.64 -11.51
C PHE A 291 -19.45 1.56 -11.10
N MET A 292 -20.28 0.85 -11.87
CA MET A 292 -21.67 0.60 -11.49
C MET A 292 -21.78 -0.13 -10.13
N GLU A 293 -20.89 -1.10 -9.85
CA GLU A 293 -20.82 -1.77 -8.54
C GLU A 293 -20.56 -0.75 -7.42
N CYS A 294 -19.63 0.19 -7.61
CA CYS A 294 -19.33 1.25 -6.63
C CYS A 294 -20.53 2.19 -6.41
N GLU A 295 -21.29 2.49 -7.45
CA GLU A 295 -22.42 3.42 -7.39
C GLU A 295 -23.65 2.82 -6.73
N HIS A 296 -23.99 1.58 -7.10
CA HIS A 296 -25.21 0.91 -6.64
C HIS A 296 -25.09 0.35 -5.22
N ASP A 297 -23.92 -0.16 -4.84
CA ASP A 297 -23.72 -0.67 -3.47
C ASP A 297 -23.22 0.43 -2.53
N LYS A 298 -24.14 0.93 -1.70
CA LYS A 298 -23.83 1.96 -0.70
C LYS A 298 -22.84 1.53 0.38
N ASN A 299 -22.54 0.24 0.50
CA ASN A 299 -21.54 -0.26 1.44
C ASN A 299 -20.11 -0.16 0.90
N ILE A 300 -19.93 0.11 -0.40
CA ILE A 300 -18.62 0.27 -1.01
C ILE A 300 -18.09 1.67 -0.65
N LEU A 301 -16.99 1.70 0.09
CA LEU A 301 -16.31 2.93 0.51
C LEU A 301 -15.07 3.22 -0.32
N PHE A 302 -14.49 2.19 -0.93
CA PHE A 302 -13.18 2.25 -1.57
C PHE A 302 -13.21 1.66 -2.97
N LEU A 303 -12.45 2.27 -3.87
CA LEU A 303 -12.14 1.75 -5.20
C LEU A 303 -10.62 1.58 -5.32
N CYS A 304 -10.15 0.40 -5.70
CA CYS A 304 -8.76 0.16 -6.05
C CYS A 304 -8.67 -0.12 -7.55
N VAL A 305 -7.89 0.68 -8.27
CA VAL A 305 -7.67 0.55 -9.72
C VAL A 305 -6.22 0.17 -9.97
N GLN A 306 -5.93 -1.12 -10.00
CA GLN A 306 -4.57 -1.61 -10.15
C GLN A 306 -4.12 -1.68 -11.60
N SER A 307 -2.87 -1.26 -11.87
CA SER A 307 -2.23 -1.36 -13.18
C SER A 307 -3.04 -0.70 -14.31
N LEU A 308 -3.53 0.51 -14.07
CA LEU A 308 -4.27 1.29 -15.06
C LEU A 308 -3.40 1.59 -16.30
N ASP A 309 -2.09 1.77 -16.10
CA ASP A 309 -1.10 1.99 -17.15
C ASP A 309 -1.07 0.88 -18.22
N LEU A 310 -1.46 -0.34 -17.85
CA LEU A 310 -1.54 -1.49 -18.76
C LEU A 310 -2.89 -1.67 -19.45
N ALA A 311 -3.87 -0.87 -19.09
CA ALA A 311 -5.20 -0.91 -19.70
C ALA A 311 -5.19 -0.37 -21.13
N THR A 312 -6.24 -0.65 -21.89
CA THR A 312 -6.44 0.01 -23.17
C THR A 312 -6.61 1.52 -22.98
N LYS A 313 -6.25 2.33 -23.98
CA LYS A 313 -6.46 3.79 -23.90
C LYS A 313 -7.92 4.15 -23.64
N ILE A 314 -8.86 3.41 -24.21
CA ILE A 314 -10.31 3.60 -24.01
C ILE A 314 -10.66 3.41 -22.53
N ASP A 315 -10.16 2.33 -21.89
CA ASP A 315 -10.41 2.08 -20.48
C ASP A 315 -9.71 3.11 -19.58
N GLN A 316 -8.49 3.54 -19.94
CA GLN A 316 -7.77 4.60 -19.21
C GLN A 316 -8.57 5.91 -19.22
N GLU A 317 -8.98 6.38 -20.41
CA GLU A 317 -9.77 7.60 -20.56
C GLU A 317 -11.11 7.49 -19.83
N TYR A 318 -11.75 6.32 -19.89
CA TYR A 318 -13.00 6.10 -19.18
C TYR A 318 -12.82 6.16 -17.66
N VAL A 319 -11.79 5.52 -17.11
CA VAL A 319 -11.48 5.58 -15.66
C VAL A 319 -11.22 7.02 -15.23
N LEU A 320 -10.33 7.74 -15.95
CA LEU A 320 -9.99 9.13 -15.62
C LEU A 320 -11.22 10.04 -15.67
N LYS A 321 -12.08 9.88 -16.70
CA LYS A 321 -13.36 10.60 -16.80
C LYS A 321 -14.25 10.32 -15.58
N ARG A 322 -14.44 9.05 -15.19
CA ARG A 322 -15.28 8.67 -14.04
C ARG A 322 -14.73 9.19 -12.72
N MET A 323 -13.39 9.22 -12.57
CA MET A 323 -12.75 9.80 -11.40
C MET A 323 -12.94 11.31 -11.33
N ASN A 324 -12.82 12.02 -12.45
CA ASN A 324 -13.11 13.44 -12.55
C ASN A 324 -14.59 13.75 -12.21
N GLU A 325 -15.54 12.97 -12.71
CA GLU A 325 -16.96 13.09 -12.37
C GLU A 325 -17.21 12.89 -10.87
N LEU A 326 -16.60 11.85 -10.27
CA LEU A 326 -16.73 11.54 -8.84
C LEU A 326 -16.18 12.66 -7.96
N LEU A 327 -15.07 13.26 -8.36
CA LEU A 327 -14.37 14.28 -7.58
C LEU A 327 -14.78 15.71 -7.95
N GLU A 328 -15.52 15.90 -9.05
CA GLU A 328 -15.88 17.22 -9.60
C GLU A 328 -14.63 18.02 -10.00
N THR A 329 -13.70 17.35 -10.69
CA THR A 329 -12.42 17.90 -11.13
C THR A 329 -12.24 17.80 -12.65
N GLN A 330 -11.13 18.33 -13.16
CA GLN A 330 -10.74 18.28 -14.57
C GLN A 330 -9.25 17.95 -14.73
N LEU A 331 -8.77 16.92 -14.01
CA LEU A 331 -7.38 16.47 -14.06
C LEU A 331 -7.04 15.73 -15.36
#